data_3200600a41402165ad5e3b2c49b824fa
#
_entry.id   3200600a41402165ad5e3b2c49b824fa
#
_cell.length_a   1.000
_cell.length_b   1.000
_cell.length_c   1.000
_cell.angle_alpha   90.00
_cell.angle_beta   90.00
_cell.angle_gamma   90.00
#
_symmetry.space_group_name_H-M   'P 1'
#
loop_
_entity.id
_entity.type
_entity.pdbx_description
1 polymer ?
#
loop_
_entity_poly.entity_id
_entity_poly.type
_entity_poly.pdbx_seq_one_letter_code
_entity_poly.pdbx_strand_id
1 'polypeptide(L)'
;MIRMQTRRKRWSGRLPAMALGAISVLLSACSTPTISRSPTEPAKGTVRTVYVVHHGGFHTGLTVKRSDIPRGHWPASRDFASSKYLEMGWGDDDGYRKPLTSGTAMKALLGDKKTVLFGDGFSQALAQKYNDPKFTVLAVGLSEDGFAGLCNHIQGTYAMGEHSRPIQLGGGWYRARGIYSAFNTCNTWIAAGLAKAGCPISPAMCLTAGQLLRRVRPFARPIR
;
A
#
# COMPACT_ATOMS: atom_id res chain seq x y z
N MET A 1 -56.28 -22.35 -55.61
CA MET A 1 -55.07 -22.09 -56.38
C MET A 1 -55.00 -20.59 -56.66
N ILE A 2 -54.44 -19.80 -55.77
CA ILE A 2 -54.30 -18.33 -55.91
C ILE A 2 -52.86 -17.99 -55.82
N ARG A 3 -52.24 -17.51 -56.88
CA ARG A 3 -50.88 -17.05 -57.02
C ARG A 3 -50.81 -15.62 -56.46
N MET A 4 -50.03 -15.43 -55.41
CA MET A 4 -49.73 -14.11 -54.92
C MET A 4 -48.40 -13.63 -55.54
N GLN A 5 -48.44 -12.60 -56.35
CA GLN A 5 -47.30 -11.92 -56.95
C GLN A 5 -46.75 -10.91 -55.96
N THR A 6 -45.52 -11.06 -55.58
CA THR A 6 -44.76 -10.08 -54.80
C THR A 6 -44.15 -9.03 -55.70
N ARG A 7 -44.68 -7.80 -55.65
CA ARG A 7 -44.10 -6.61 -56.28
C ARG A 7 -42.84 -6.15 -55.50
N ARG A 8 -41.69 -6.24 -56.13
CA ARG A 8 -40.48 -5.58 -55.67
C ARG A 8 -40.56 -4.09 -56.01
N LYS A 9 -40.62 -3.23 -54.98
CA LYS A 9 -40.42 -1.79 -55.13
C LYS A 9 -38.91 -1.51 -55.20
N ARG A 10 -38.43 -1.05 -56.39
CA ARG A 10 -37.10 -0.44 -56.55
C ARG A 10 -37.16 0.97 -55.98
N TRP A 11 -36.36 1.19 -54.92
CA TRP A 11 -36.08 2.52 -54.40
C TRP A 11 -34.81 3.05 -55.04
N SER A 12 -34.93 4.04 -55.93
CA SER A 12 -33.86 4.87 -56.46
C SER A 12 -33.75 6.11 -55.56
N GLY A 13 -32.99 6.03 -54.49
CA GLY A 13 -32.66 7.17 -53.65
C GLY A 13 -31.26 7.70 -54.04
N ARG A 14 -31.20 8.85 -54.65
CA ARG A 14 -29.95 9.62 -54.85
C ARG A 14 -29.46 10.08 -53.46
N LEU A 15 -28.25 9.69 -53.12
CA LEU A 15 -27.57 10.23 -51.94
C LEU A 15 -27.02 11.62 -52.27
N PRO A 16 -27.23 12.62 -51.41
CA PRO A 16 -26.55 13.90 -51.57
C PRO A 16 -25.08 13.75 -51.11
N ALA A 17 -24.19 14.31 -51.90
CA ALA A 17 -22.79 14.45 -51.58
C ALA A 17 -22.64 15.34 -50.33
N MET A 18 -22.34 14.72 -49.19
CA MET A 18 -21.93 15.46 -48.02
C MET A 18 -20.40 15.64 -48.02
N ALA A 19 -20.03 16.92 -47.93
CA ALA A 19 -18.65 17.39 -47.88
C ALA A 19 -17.89 16.70 -46.77
N LEU A 20 -16.73 16.09 -47.11
CA LEU A 20 -15.74 15.68 -46.14
C LEU A 20 -15.10 16.93 -45.52
N GLY A 21 -15.60 17.33 -44.36
CA GLY A 21 -14.92 18.24 -43.46
C GLY A 21 -13.73 17.51 -42.85
N ALA A 22 -12.52 17.91 -43.21
CA ALA A 22 -11.29 17.45 -42.58
C ALA A 22 -11.29 17.88 -41.09
N ILE A 23 -11.60 16.97 -40.19
CA ILE A 23 -11.34 17.15 -38.76
C ILE A 23 -9.86 16.85 -38.56
N SER A 24 -9.05 17.91 -38.55
CA SER A 24 -7.67 17.87 -38.08
C SER A 24 -7.72 17.64 -36.56
N VAL A 25 -7.63 16.38 -36.14
CA VAL A 25 -7.36 16.03 -34.74
C VAL A 25 -5.93 16.47 -34.42
N LEU A 26 -5.81 17.61 -33.76
CA LEU A 26 -4.58 18.02 -33.09
C LEU A 26 -4.30 16.99 -31.99
N LEU A 27 -3.50 15.98 -32.28
CA LEU A 27 -2.82 15.15 -31.30
C LEU A 27 -1.84 16.04 -30.53
N SER A 28 -2.34 16.74 -29.51
CA SER A 28 -1.48 17.29 -28.48
C SER A 28 -0.77 16.10 -27.84
N ALA A 29 0.48 15.90 -28.24
CA ALA A 29 1.40 15.02 -27.54
C ALA A 29 1.52 15.53 -26.11
N CYS A 30 0.75 14.94 -25.18
CA CYS A 30 1.05 15.04 -23.76
C CYS A 30 2.42 14.38 -23.56
N SER A 31 3.47 15.18 -23.70
CA SER A 31 4.79 14.84 -23.19
C SER A 31 4.64 14.67 -21.69
N THR A 32 4.43 13.45 -21.22
CA THR A 32 4.61 13.12 -19.83
C THR A 32 6.04 13.54 -19.45
N PRO A 33 6.23 14.46 -18.50
CA PRO A 33 7.57 14.76 -18.02
C PRO A 33 8.14 13.46 -17.47
N THR A 34 9.13 12.89 -18.18
CA THR A 34 9.98 11.84 -17.64
C THR A 34 10.76 12.49 -16.52
N ILE A 35 10.23 12.40 -15.29
CA ILE A 35 10.99 12.78 -14.10
C ILE A 35 12.04 11.68 -13.94
N SER A 36 13.16 11.85 -14.65
CA SER A 36 14.43 11.21 -14.32
C SER A 36 14.90 11.82 -13.00
N ARG A 37 14.31 11.37 -11.88
CA ARG A 37 14.92 11.60 -10.57
C ARG A 37 15.98 10.53 -10.40
N SER A 38 17.24 10.95 -10.49
CA SER A 38 18.35 10.25 -9.86
C SER A 38 17.95 9.84 -8.44
N PRO A 39 18.43 8.70 -7.91
CA PRO A 39 18.19 8.33 -6.52
C PRO A 39 18.51 9.55 -5.66
N THR A 40 17.51 10.13 -5.03
CA THR A 40 17.68 11.33 -4.20
C THR A 40 18.59 10.91 -3.06
N GLU A 41 19.83 11.43 -3.02
CA GLU A 41 20.67 11.30 -1.84
C GLU A 41 19.83 11.73 -0.62
N PRO A 42 19.91 10.97 0.49
CA PRO A 42 19.20 11.34 1.71
C PRO A 42 19.60 12.77 2.07
N ALA A 43 18.61 13.62 2.33
CA ALA A 43 18.83 14.98 2.77
C ALA A 43 19.89 14.99 3.90
N LYS A 44 20.84 15.94 3.84
CA LYS A 44 21.89 16.12 4.88
C LYS A 44 21.20 16.36 6.23
N GLY A 45 21.07 15.31 7.02
CA GLY A 45 20.43 15.29 8.33
C GLY A 45 20.46 13.89 8.90
N THR A 46 20.12 13.71 10.16
CA THR A 46 20.05 12.38 10.79
C THR A 46 19.05 11.54 10.02
N VAL A 47 19.55 10.49 9.37
CA VAL A 47 18.72 9.61 8.55
C VAL A 47 18.16 8.50 9.44
N ARG A 48 16.82 8.44 9.56
CA ARG A 48 16.13 7.30 10.17
C ARG A 48 15.91 6.25 9.09
N THR A 49 16.02 4.99 9.45
CA THR A 49 15.80 3.90 8.52
C THR A 49 14.51 3.16 8.87
N VAL A 50 13.61 3.05 7.88
CA VAL A 50 12.49 2.12 7.93
C VAL A 50 12.75 0.96 6.96
N TYR A 51 12.36 -0.23 7.37
CA TYR A 51 12.50 -1.44 6.56
C TYR A 51 11.11 -1.88 6.10
N VAL A 52 10.92 -1.93 4.77
CA VAL A 52 9.74 -2.55 4.16
C VAL A 52 10.02 -4.03 4.06
N VAL A 53 9.23 -4.83 4.76
CA VAL A 53 9.39 -6.29 4.86
C VAL A 53 8.24 -6.95 4.11
N HIS A 54 8.57 -7.79 3.14
CA HIS A 54 7.63 -8.71 2.50
C HIS A 54 7.84 -10.11 3.06
N HIS A 55 6.77 -10.72 3.58
CA HIS A 55 6.79 -12.00 4.27
C HIS A 55 6.61 -13.22 3.34
N GLY A 56 6.66 -13.01 2.03
CA GLY A 56 6.14 -13.97 1.05
C GLY A 56 4.62 -13.89 0.94
N GLY A 57 4.06 -14.35 -0.16
CA GLY A 57 2.61 -14.29 -0.40
C GLY A 57 2.08 -12.84 -0.47
N PHE A 58 1.09 -12.51 0.34
CA PHE A 58 0.34 -11.25 0.23
C PHE A 58 0.74 -10.20 1.28
N HIS A 59 1.45 -10.58 2.34
CA HIS A 59 1.65 -9.71 3.49
C HIS A 59 2.94 -8.91 3.42
N THR A 60 2.84 -7.64 3.82
CA THR A 60 3.98 -6.72 4.01
C THR A 60 3.84 -5.96 5.33
N GLY A 61 4.97 -5.65 5.94
CA GLY A 61 5.10 -4.90 7.19
C GLY A 61 6.14 -3.78 7.11
N LEU A 62 6.16 -2.93 8.11
CA LEU A 62 7.16 -1.88 8.32
C LEU A 62 7.92 -2.15 9.62
N THR A 63 9.23 -2.31 9.54
CA THR A 63 10.11 -2.46 10.70
C THR A 63 10.95 -1.21 10.92
N VAL A 64 11.07 -0.77 12.16
CA VAL A 64 11.94 0.34 12.57
C VAL A 64 12.75 -0.05 13.79
N LYS A 65 13.83 0.68 14.09
CA LYS A 65 14.43 0.62 15.43
C LYS A 65 13.45 1.21 16.42
N ARG A 66 13.15 0.48 17.49
CA ARG A 66 12.20 0.95 18.50
C ARG A 66 12.67 2.24 19.19
N SER A 67 13.97 2.41 19.38
CA SER A 67 14.56 3.63 19.95
C SER A 67 14.33 4.89 19.12
N ASP A 68 14.03 4.75 17.84
CA ASP A 68 13.81 5.87 16.93
C ASP A 68 12.35 6.39 17.02
N ILE A 69 11.44 5.59 17.59
CA ILE A 69 10.04 5.95 17.76
C ILE A 69 9.93 7.06 18.84
N PRO A 70 9.32 8.22 18.52
CA PRO A 70 9.18 9.29 19.50
C PRO A 70 8.37 8.83 20.73
N ARG A 71 8.72 9.39 21.90
CA ARG A 71 7.99 9.07 23.14
C ARG A 71 6.49 9.36 22.97
N GLY A 72 5.67 8.43 23.43
CA GLY A 72 4.20 8.56 23.34
C GLY A 72 3.60 8.13 22.01
N HIS A 73 4.42 7.90 20.97
CA HIS A 73 3.96 7.31 19.73
C HIS A 73 3.94 5.78 19.82
N TRP A 74 3.08 5.20 19.03
CA TRP A 74 2.86 3.76 18.88
C TRP A 74 2.69 3.04 20.22
N PRO A 75 1.48 2.76 20.64
CA PRO A 75 1.22 1.97 21.85
C PRO A 75 2.07 0.71 21.95
N ALA A 76 2.28 0.00 20.83
CA ALA A 76 3.15 -1.16 20.74
C ALA A 76 4.60 -0.88 21.18
N SER A 77 5.11 0.35 21.04
CA SER A 77 6.48 0.67 21.48
C SER A 77 6.68 0.53 22.98
N ARG A 78 5.63 0.64 23.77
CA ARG A 78 5.61 0.40 25.23
C ARG A 78 5.45 -1.08 25.55
N ASP A 79 4.59 -1.77 24.81
CA ASP A 79 4.30 -3.19 25.04
C ASP A 79 5.53 -4.06 24.71
N PHE A 80 6.37 -3.59 23.77
CA PHE A 80 7.63 -4.23 23.37
C PHE A 80 8.86 -3.44 23.83
N ALA A 81 8.85 -2.90 25.06
CA ALA A 81 9.90 -1.98 25.57
C ALA A 81 11.34 -2.54 25.55
N SER A 82 11.50 -3.85 25.71
CA SER A 82 12.80 -4.54 25.68
C SER A 82 13.31 -4.88 24.27
N SER A 83 12.48 -4.68 23.23
CA SER A 83 12.86 -5.04 21.87
C SER A 83 13.75 -3.98 21.22
N LYS A 84 14.68 -4.42 20.36
CA LYS A 84 15.54 -3.54 19.55
C LYS A 84 14.81 -2.99 18.33
N TYR A 85 13.96 -3.80 17.71
CA TYR A 85 13.14 -3.49 16.56
C TYR A 85 11.68 -3.70 16.86
N LEU A 86 10.85 -2.99 16.15
CA LEU A 86 9.39 -3.16 16.14
C LEU A 86 8.89 -3.20 14.71
N GLU A 87 8.27 -4.30 14.33
CA GLU A 87 7.55 -4.42 13.08
C GLU A 87 6.08 -4.11 13.30
N MET A 88 5.48 -3.36 12.37
CA MET A 88 4.06 -3.04 12.35
C MET A 88 3.46 -3.47 11.03
N GLY A 89 2.34 -4.20 11.11
CA GLY A 89 1.52 -4.58 9.96
C GLY A 89 0.07 -4.15 10.18
N TRP A 90 -0.64 -3.85 9.10
CA TRP A 90 -2.06 -3.52 9.10
C TRP A 90 -2.82 -4.46 8.17
N GLY A 91 -4.02 -4.84 8.54
CA GLY A 91 -4.80 -5.73 7.71
C GLY A 91 -6.22 -5.98 8.21
N ASP A 92 -6.93 -6.84 7.48
CA ASP A 92 -8.23 -7.39 7.88
C ASP A 92 -8.09 -8.30 9.09
N ASP A 93 -9.01 -8.19 10.07
CA ASP A 93 -8.96 -8.97 11.32
C ASP A 93 -9.02 -10.48 11.06
N ASP A 94 -9.97 -10.91 10.25
CA ASP A 94 -10.15 -12.34 9.94
C ASP A 94 -9.01 -12.87 9.07
N GLY A 95 -8.64 -12.15 8.01
CA GLY A 95 -7.58 -12.59 7.08
C GLY A 95 -6.18 -12.59 7.69
N TYR A 96 -5.94 -11.79 8.74
CA TYR A 96 -4.64 -11.69 9.39
C TYR A 96 -4.49 -12.67 10.55
N ARG A 97 -5.56 -12.91 11.31
CA ARG A 97 -5.52 -13.71 12.55
C ARG A 97 -6.02 -15.14 12.39
N LYS A 98 -6.67 -15.46 11.28
CA LYS A 98 -7.20 -16.80 10.97
C LYS A 98 -6.48 -17.39 9.77
N PRO A 99 -6.51 -18.71 9.56
CA PRO A 99 -6.00 -19.32 8.35
C PRO A 99 -6.62 -18.69 7.10
N LEU A 100 -5.78 -18.37 6.12
CA LEU A 100 -6.24 -17.79 4.86
C LEU A 100 -6.97 -18.89 4.04
N THR A 101 -8.27 -18.71 3.90
CA THR A 101 -9.13 -19.51 3.03
C THR A 101 -9.67 -18.64 1.90
N SER A 102 -10.23 -19.26 0.84
CA SER A 102 -10.92 -18.51 -0.21
C SER A 102 -12.06 -17.65 0.34
N GLY A 103 -12.77 -18.12 1.37
CA GLY A 103 -13.85 -17.39 2.02
C GLY A 103 -13.36 -16.18 2.82
N THR A 104 -12.28 -16.32 3.62
CA THR A 104 -11.71 -15.19 4.38
C THR A 104 -11.08 -14.16 3.45
N ALA A 105 -10.41 -14.60 2.39
CA ALA A 105 -9.84 -13.71 1.37
C ALA A 105 -10.93 -12.92 0.62
N MET A 106 -12.00 -13.58 0.19
CA MET A 106 -13.11 -12.93 -0.51
C MET A 106 -13.80 -11.91 0.40
N LYS A 107 -14.07 -12.26 1.68
CA LYS A 107 -14.67 -11.36 2.66
C LYS A 107 -13.82 -10.11 2.87
N ALA A 108 -12.50 -10.26 3.03
CA ALA A 108 -11.59 -9.14 3.17
C ALA A 108 -11.60 -8.23 1.92
N LEU A 109 -11.63 -8.80 0.71
CA LEU A 109 -11.65 -8.02 -0.54
C LEU A 109 -12.97 -7.27 -0.75
N LEU A 110 -14.10 -7.79 -0.24
CA LEU A 110 -15.41 -7.12 -0.30
C LEU A 110 -15.53 -5.95 0.69
N GLY A 111 -14.59 -5.78 1.59
CA GLY A 111 -14.51 -4.71 2.57
C GLY A 111 -15.03 -5.12 3.95
N ASP A 112 -14.15 -5.55 4.84
CA ASP A 112 -14.48 -5.70 6.26
C ASP A 112 -14.11 -4.43 7.03
N LYS A 113 -15.00 -4.01 7.92
CA LYS A 113 -14.79 -2.86 8.81
C LYS A 113 -13.90 -3.17 10.01
N LYS A 114 -13.58 -4.45 10.22
CA LYS A 114 -12.75 -4.89 11.34
C LYS A 114 -11.31 -5.03 10.87
N THR A 115 -10.54 -3.98 11.05
CA THR A 115 -9.11 -3.99 10.77
C THR A 115 -8.29 -4.02 12.04
N VAL A 116 -7.07 -4.54 11.92
CA VAL A 116 -6.11 -4.68 13.02
C VAL A 116 -4.75 -4.15 12.63
N LEU A 117 -4.02 -3.66 13.64
CA LEU A 117 -2.58 -3.51 13.63
C LEU A 117 -1.97 -4.68 14.39
N PHE A 118 -0.90 -5.23 13.87
CA PHE A 118 -0.07 -6.21 14.55
C PHE A 118 1.32 -5.63 14.77
N GLY A 119 1.78 -5.66 16.02
CA GLY A 119 3.13 -5.31 16.43
C GLY A 119 3.91 -6.56 16.78
N ASP A 120 5.12 -6.70 16.23
CA ASP A 120 6.09 -7.75 16.57
C ASP A 120 7.41 -7.13 17.00
N GLY A 121 7.73 -7.24 18.29
CA GLY A 121 8.98 -6.74 18.86
C GLY A 121 10.06 -7.83 18.91
N PHE A 122 11.24 -7.53 18.39
CA PHE A 122 12.37 -8.46 18.39
C PHE A 122 13.73 -7.78 18.58
N SER A 123 14.75 -8.55 19.00
CA SER A 123 16.10 -8.03 19.25
C SER A 123 17.17 -8.64 18.36
N GLN A 124 16.86 -9.69 17.59
CA GLN A 124 17.78 -10.33 16.64
C GLN A 124 18.22 -9.31 15.57
N ALA A 125 19.37 -9.56 14.94
CA ALA A 125 19.76 -8.82 13.74
C ALA A 125 18.73 -9.05 12.62
N LEU A 126 18.48 -8.02 11.80
CA LEU A 126 17.51 -8.10 10.70
C LEU A 126 17.77 -9.28 9.75
N ALA A 127 19.04 -9.50 9.38
CA ALA A 127 19.43 -10.62 8.54
C ALA A 127 19.14 -12.00 9.16
N GLN A 128 19.15 -12.09 10.48
CA GLN A 128 18.83 -13.29 11.23
C GLN A 128 17.30 -13.47 11.35
N LYS A 129 16.57 -12.38 11.68
CA LYS A 129 15.10 -12.40 11.79
C LYS A 129 14.45 -12.81 10.47
N TYR A 130 14.96 -12.28 9.36
CA TYR A 130 14.42 -12.49 8.01
C TYR A 130 15.33 -13.39 7.16
N ASN A 131 15.88 -14.49 7.71
CA ASN A 131 16.82 -15.37 7.03
C ASN A 131 16.19 -16.34 6.00
N ASP A 132 14.88 -16.55 6.02
CA ASP A 132 14.17 -17.40 5.07
C ASP A 132 14.11 -16.72 3.67
N PRO A 133 14.39 -17.45 2.56
CA PRO A 133 14.34 -16.90 1.19
C PRO A 133 13.01 -16.27 0.78
N LYS A 134 11.90 -16.60 1.45
CA LYS A 134 10.59 -15.96 1.19
C LYS A 134 10.55 -14.47 1.54
N PHE A 135 11.43 -14.00 2.44
CA PHE A 135 11.46 -12.59 2.82
C PHE A 135 12.17 -11.73 1.78
N THR A 136 11.65 -10.54 1.57
CA THR A 136 12.36 -9.44 0.91
C THR A 136 12.36 -8.25 1.85
N VAL A 137 13.53 -7.68 2.12
CA VAL A 137 13.69 -6.53 3.03
C VAL A 137 14.36 -5.39 2.29
N LEU A 138 13.67 -4.25 2.22
CA LEU A 138 14.14 -3.03 1.59
C LEU A 138 14.31 -1.92 2.65
N ALA A 139 15.52 -1.38 2.78
CA ALA A 139 15.83 -0.28 3.69
C ALA A 139 15.59 1.06 3.00
N VAL A 140 14.74 1.90 3.58
CA VAL A 140 14.42 3.25 3.11
C VAL A 140 14.96 4.25 4.13
N GLY A 141 15.81 5.18 3.67
CA GLY A 141 16.28 6.30 4.48
C GLY A 141 15.26 7.43 4.49
N LEU A 142 14.93 7.95 5.66
CA LEU A 142 14.00 9.06 5.85
C LEU A 142 14.68 10.20 6.58
N SER A 143 14.35 11.44 6.25
CA SER A 143 14.65 12.60 7.11
C SER A 143 13.91 12.49 8.44
N GLU A 144 14.29 13.29 9.43
CA GLU A 144 13.57 13.34 10.72
C GLU A 144 12.09 13.69 10.51
N ASP A 145 11.78 14.71 9.69
CA ASP A 145 10.40 15.09 9.38
C ASP A 145 9.65 13.97 8.63
N GLY A 146 10.32 13.30 7.70
CA GLY A 146 9.76 12.16 6.99
C GLY A 146 9.44 11.01 7.94
N PHE A 147 10.35 10.72 8.87
CA PHE A 147 10.12 9.70 9.88
C PHE A 147 8.98 10.07 10.84
N ALA A 148 8.88 11.35 11.23
CA ALA A 148 7.76 11.84 12.02
C ALA A 148 6.42 11.69 11.27
N GLY A 149 6.40 11.98 9.97
CA GLY A 149 5.24 11.75 9.10
C GLY A 149 4.79 10.29 9.06
N LEU A 150 5.75 9.36 8.96
CA LEU A 150 5.50 7.91 9.06
C LEU A 150 4.95 7.54 10.44
N CYS A 151 5.56 8.04 11.51
CA CYS A 151 5.10 7.77 12.87
C CYS A 151 3.66 8.24 13.10
N ASN A 152 3.31 9.41 12.60
CA ASN A 152 1.94 9.95 12.68
C ASN A 152 0.95 9.12 11.86
N HIS A 153 1.35 8.59 10.70
CA HIS A 153 0.51 7.69 9.91
C HIS A 153 0.16 6.43 10.69
N ILE A 154 1.16 5.77 11.28
CA ILE A 154 0.96 4.55 12.06
C ILE A 154 0.18 4.84 13.34
N GLN A 155 0.51 5.93 14.07
CA GLN A 155 -0.22 6.37 15.25
C GLN A 155 -1.70 6.62 14.94
N GLY A 156 -2.01 7.31 13.85
CA GLY A 156 -3.37 7.60 13.42
C GLY A 156 -4.18 6.37 12.98
N THR A 157 -3.51 5.24 12.76
CA THR A 157 -4.16 3.98 12.39
C THR A 157 -4.74 3.24 13.60
N TYR A 158 -4.25 3.47 14.82
CA TYR A 158 -4.83 2.85 16.01
C TYR A 158 -6.27 3.33 16.24
N ALA A 159 -7.19 2.40 16.50
CA ALA A 159 -8.50 2.73 17.05
C ALA A 159 -8.35 2.97 18.53
N MET A 160 -8.88 4.11 18.98
CA MET A 160 -8.86 4.51 20.39
C MET A 160 -10.22 4.18 21.02
N GLY A 161 -10.19 3.60 22.20
CA GLY A 161 -11.34 3.39 23.07
C GLY A 161 -11.46 4.51 24.12
N GLU A 162 -11.99 4.18 25.26
CA GLU A 162 -12.16 5.09 26.38
C GLU A 162 -10.82 5.71 26.82
N HIS A 163 -10.88 6.96 27.28
CA HIS A 163 -9.72 7.72 27.76
C HIS A 163 -8.58 7.80 26.73
N SER A 164 -8.90 7.76 25.42
CA SER A 164 -7.92 7.80 24.34
C SER A 164 -6.84 6.71 24.43
N ARG A 165 -7.19 5.55 24.98
CA ARG A 165 -6.32 4.38 25.03
C ARG A 165 -6.53 3.53 23.79
N PRO A 166 -5.46 2.93 23.21
CA PRO A 166 -5.61 2.01 22.09
C PRO A 166 -6.39 0.77 22.54
N ILE A 167 -7.27 0.28 21.69
CA ILE A 167 -8.03 -0.94 21.94
C ILE A 167 -7.11 -2.13 21.68
N GLN A 168 -6.60 -2.75 22.74
CA GLN A 168 -5.76 -3.94 22.67
C GLN A 168 -6.61 -5.21 22.51
N LEU A 169 -6.11 -6.14 21.70
CA LEU A 169 -6.74 -7.45 21.48
C LEU A 169 -5.87 -8.60 22.01
N GLY A 170 -4.75 -8.26 22.71
CA GLY A 170 -3.76 -9.21 23.22
C GLY A 170 -2.72 -9.63 22.19
N GLY A 171 -1.57 -10.17 22.66
CA GLY A 171 -0.53 -10.75 21.79
C GLY A 171 0.06 -9.82 20.73
N GLY A 172 0.15 -8.52 20.99
CA GLY A 172 0.64 -7.54 20.01
C GLY A 172 -0.42 -7.05 19.01
N TRP A 173 -1.66 -7.47 19.15
CA TRP A 173 -2.77 -7.06 18.30
C TRP A 173 -3.53 -5.87 18.89
N TYR A 174 -3.87 -4.93 17.99
CA TYR A 174 -4.63 -3.72 18.33
C TYR A 174 -5.75 -3.53 17.31
N ARG A 175 -6.90 -3.03 17.76
CA ARG A 175 -7.95 -2.58 16.84
C ARG A 175 -7.42 -1.42 16.00
N ALA A 176 -7.68 -1.46 14.73
CA ALA A 176 -7.25 -0.42 13.79
C ALA A 176 -8.42 0.34 13.18
N ARG A 177 -8.11 1.51 12.63
CA ARG A 177 -9.00 2.31 11.79
C ARG A 177 -8.82 1.93 10.34
N GLY A 178 -9.82 2.24 9.53
CA GLY A 178 -9.85 1.99 8.10
C GLY A 178 -10.69 0.78 7.74
N ILE A 179 -10.91 0.60 6.46
CA ILE A 179 -11.64 -0.53 5.86
C ILE A 179 -10.66 -1.23 4.94
N TYR A 180 -10.44 -2.51 5.17
CA TYR A 180 -9.65 -3.33 4.25
C TYR A 180 -10.52 -3.69 3.04
N SER A 181 -9.96 -3.61 1.84
CA SER A 181 -10.66 -3.94 0.60
C SER A 181 -9.68 -4.25 -0.52
N ALA A 182 -10.17 -4.63 -1.70
CA ALA A 182 -9.34 -4.83 -2.89
C ALA A 182 -8.51 -3.59 -3.28
N PHE A 183 -8.94 -2.38 -2.89
CA PHE A 183 -8.27 -1.12 -3.19
C PHE A 183 -7.57 -0.49 -1.99
N ASN A 184 -7.72 -1.07 -0.80
CA ASN A 184 -7.09 -0.60 0.44
C ASN A 184 -6.53 -1.80 1.21
N THR A 185 -5.30 -2.18 0.88
CA THR A 185 -4.60 -3.35 1.38
C THR A 185 -3.46 -2.97 2.33
N CYS A 186 -2.79 -3.94 2.96
CA CYS A 186 -1.56 -3.69 3.71
C CYS A 186 -0.50 -2.97 2.86
N ASN A 187 -0.44 -3.28 1.57
CA ASN A 187 0.52 -2.67 0.65
C ASN A 187 0.22 -1.20 0.37
N THR A 188 -1.05 -0.83 0.17
CA THR A 188 -1.46 0.59 0.02
C THR A 188 -1.27 1.36 1.32
N TRP A 189 -1.48 0.74 2.49
CA TRP A 189 -1.25 1.34 3.79
C TRP A 189 0.23 1.67 4.00
N ILE A 190 1.15 0.75 3.66
CA ILE A 190 2.61 1.00 3.69
C ILE A 190 2.97 2.14 2.72
N ALA A 191 2.46 2.09 1.49
CA ALA A 191 2.73 3.12 0.50
C ALA A 191 2.22 4.51 0.97
N ALA A 192 1.08 4.57 1.65
CA ALA A 192 0.55 5.80 2.24
C ALA A 192 1.45 6.33 3.36
N GLY A 193 1.98 5.46 4.21
CA GLY A 193 2.96 5.83 5.23
C GLY A 193 4.23 6.40 4.62
N LEU A 194 4.79 5.74 3.59
CA LEU A 194 5.98 6.20 2.87
C LEU A 194 5.72 7.52 2.11
N ALA A 195 4.54 7.71 1.52
CA ALA A 195 4.17 8.97 0.87
C ALA A 195 4.11 10.13 1.88
N LYS A 196 3.54 9.90 3.07
CA LYS A 196 3.55 10.87 4.19
C LYS A 196 4.95 11.14 4.72
N ALA A 197 5.86 10.21 4.55
CA ALA A 197 7.28 10.37 4.84
C ALA A 197 8.05 11.12 3.72
N GLY A 198 7.38 11.62 2.69
CA GLY A 198 7.99 12.33 1.57
C GLY A 198 8.59 11.42 0.50
N CYS A 199 8.40 10.10 0.56
CA CYS A 199 8.88 9.20 -0.48
C CYS A 199 8.08 9.38 -1.79
N PRO A 200 8.73 9.23 -2.96
CA PRO A 200 8.08 9.41 -4.28
C PRO A 200 7.25 8.17 -4.67
N ILE A 201 6.18 7.90 -3.92
CA ILE A 201 5.32 6.73 -4.10
C ILE A 201 3.84 7.12 -4.05
N SER A 202 3.02 6.51 -4.92
CA SER A 202 1.57 6.67 -4.93
C SER A 202 0.90 5.42 -4.34
N PRO A 203 0.11 5.55 -3.26
CA PRO A 203 -0.59 4.42 -2.65
C PRO A 203 -1.52 3.67 -3.61
N ALA A 204 -2.26 4.40 -4.46
CA ALA A 204 -3.21 3.83 -5.41
C ALA A 204 -2.58 2.80 -6.38
N MET A 205 -1.25 2.87 -6.55
CA MET A 205 -0.51 1.98 -7.45
C MET A 205 0.17 0.81 -6.73
N CYS A 206 -0.15 0.57 -5.46
CA CYS A 206 0.50 -0.42 -4.59
C CYS A 206 -0.50 -1.41 -3.98
N LEU A 207 -1.37 -1.99 -4.81
CA LEU A 207 -2.41 -2.93 -4.34
C LEU A 207 -1.82 -4.29 -3.92
N THR A 208 -0.72 -4.71 -4.54
CA THR A 208 -0.05 -5.99 -4.27
C THR A 208 1.37 -5.77 -3.74
N ALA A 209 1.92 -6.77 -3.04
CA ALA A 209 3.30 -6.74 -2.55
C ALA A 209 4.31 -6.51 -3.69
N GLY A 210 4.13 -7.18 -4.83
CA GLY A 210 4.98 -6.98 -6.00
C GLY A 210 4.94 -5.56 -6.57
N GLN A 211 3.76 -4.92 -6.57
CA GLN A 211 3.62 -3.51 -6.98
C GLN A 211 4.30 -2.58 -5.97
N LEU A 212 4.10 -2.79 -4.67
CA LEU A 212 4.76 -2.03 -3.62
C LEU A 212 6.28 -2.12 -3.74
N LEU A 213 6.84 -3.33 -3.77
CA LEU A 213 8.28 -3.56 -3.85
C LEU A 213 8.91 -2.92 -5.09
N ARG A 214 8.29 -3.04 -6.27
CA ARG A 214 8.78 -2.40 -7.49
C ARG A 214 8.87 -0.88 -7.37
N ARG A 215 7.93 -0.26 -6.65
CA ARG A 215 7.89 1.20 -6.47
C ARG A 215 8.79 1.71 -5.36
N VAL A 216 9.08 0.86 -4.37
CA VAL A 216 10.01 1.19 -3.27
C VAL A 216 11.47 1.03 -3.71
N ARG A 217 11.80 0.03 -4.53
CA ARG A 217 13.18 -0.27 -4.96
C ARG A 217 13.98 0.92 -5.51
N PRO A 218 13.42 1.87 -6.29
CA PRO A 218 14.19 2.98 -6.84
C PRO A 218 14.79 3.93 -5.79
N PHE A 219 14.26 3.97 -4.57
CA PHE A 219 14.73 4.83 -3.49
C PHE A 219 15.09 4.05 -2.22
N ALA A 220 15.22 2.74 -2.32
CA ALA A 220 15.54 1.86 -1.20
C ALA A 220 16.80 1.01 -1.51
N ARG A 221 17.46 0.58 -0.45
CA ARG A 221 18.59 -0.35 -0.52
C ARG A 221 18.10 -1.75 -0.10
N PRO A 222 18.31 -2.80 -0.92
CA PRO A 222 18.01 -4.16 -0.52
C PRO A 222 18.92 -4.58 0.65
N ILE A 223 18.33 -5.22 1.65
CA ILE A 223 19.04 -5.87 2.76
C ILE A 223 18.99 -7.38 2.54
N ARG A 224 17.90 -7.83 1.97
CA ARG A 224 17.65 -9.19 1.55
C ARG A 224 16.58 -9.24 0.44
#